data_f3cdc67a0d8bda352ab467a8501f23cc
#
_entry.id   f3cdc67a0d8bda352ab467a8501f23cc
#
_cell.length_a   1.000
_cell.length_b   1.000
_cell.length_c   1.000
_cell.angle_alpha   90.00
_cell.angle_beta   90.00
_cell.angle_gamma   90.00
#
_symmetry.space_group_name_H-M   'P 1'
#
loop_
_entity.id
_entity.type
_entity.pdbx_description
1 polymer ?
#
loop_
_entity_poly.entity_id
_entity_poly.type
_entity_poly.pdbx_seq_one_letter_code
_entity_poly.pdbx_strand_id
1 'polypeptide(L)'
;AVVMTKPDKENRRPFPNSIRHLIPGYWRYFNFPDVVASLAPRPIIFTEGGLDRDFRLVQSAYAASGKPENAEFHHYPKFADKAVRKDVEHLDEGLDSKTYFETVNVDPPSHYFKNELVIPWLRKVLK
;
A
#
# COMPACT_ATOMS: atom_id res chain seq x y z
N ALA A 1 -9.58 1.89 -5.63
CA ALA A 1 -9.93 1.51 -7.02
C ALA A 1 -8.73 0.81 -7.63
N VAL A 2 -8.92 -0.39 -8.16
CA VAL A 2 -7.89 -1.03 -9.00
C VAL A 2 -7.87 -0.25 -10.30
N VAL A 3 -6.89 0.62 -10.46
CA VAL A 3 -6.68 1.31 -11.72
C VAL A 3 -6.06 0.29 -12.68
N MET A 4 -6.84 -0.07 -13.69
CA MET A 4 -6.30 -0.85 -14.81
C MET A 4 -5.41 0.07 -15.63
N THR A 5 -4.11 -0.07 -15.50
CA THR A 5 -3.16 0.65 -16.35
C THR A 5 -3.29 0.16 -17.80
N LYS A 6 -3.17 1.09 -18.77
CA LYS A 6 -3.08 0.70 -20.18
C LYS A 6 -1.83 -0.17 -20.40
N PRO A 7 -1.90 -1.14 -21.35
CA PRO A 7 -0.72 -1.91 -21.73
C PRO A 7 0.40 -0.94 -22.15
N ASP A 8 1.56 -1.07 -21.55
CA ASP A 8 2.76 -0.37 -21.97
C ASP A 8 3.11 -0.82 -23.40
N LYS A 9 3.48 0.13 -24.25
CA LYS A 9 3.89 -0.16 -25.64
C LYS A 9 5.11 -1.08 -25.71
N GLU A 10 5.98 -1.04 -24.71
CA GLU A 10 7.16 -1.88 -24.60
C GLU A 10 6.86 -3.24 -23.96
N ASN A 11 5.94 -3.28 -23.02
CA ASN A 11 5.58 -4.48 -22.26
C ASN A 11 4.15 -4.95 -22.54
N ARG A 12 3.72 -5.14 -23.72
CA ARG A 12 2.42 -5.64 -24.21
C ARG A 12 1.51 -6.42 -23.24
N ARG A 13 1.86 -6.45 -21.96
CA ARG A 13 1.09 -7.08 -20.89
C ARG A 13 0.38 -5.99 -20.09
N PRO A 14 -0.94 -6.05 -19.94
CA PRO A 14 -1.60 -5.25 -18.93
C PRO A 14 -0.90 -5.51 -17.60
N PHE A 15 -0.75 -4.47 -16.78
CA PHE A 15 -0.23 -4.64 -15.41
C PHE A 15 -0.95 -5.84 -14.78
N PRO A 16 -0.24 -6.87 -14.30
CA PRO A 16 -0.87 -8.10 -13.88
C PRO A 16 -1.55 -7.89 -12.52
N ASN A 17 -2.71 -7.27 -12.54
CA ASN A 17 -3.63 -7.46 -11.43
C ASN A 17 -4.00 -8.93 -11.43
N SER A 18 -3.48 -9.67 -10.48
CA SER A 18 -3.83 -11.07 -10.33
C SER A 18 -5.35 -11.19 -10.21
N ILE A 19 -5.94 -12.13 -10.95
CA ILE A 19 -7.37 -12.43 -10.90
C ILE A 19 -7.89 -12.64 -9.45
N ARG A 20 -7.02 -13.07 -8.55
CA ARG A 20 -7.32 -13.20 -7.11
C ARG A 20 -7.65 -11.88 -6.41
N HIS A 21 -7.32 -10.74 -7.01
CA HIS A 21 -7.70 -9.42 -6.52
C HIS A 21 -9.07 -8.96 -7.05
N LEU A 22 -9.68 -9.73 -7.94
CA LEU A 22 -10.98 -9.43 -8.53
C LEU A 22 -12.07 -10.16 -7.74
N ILE A 23 -12.57 -9.52 -6.70
CA ILE A 23 -13.74 -10.00 -5.96
C ILE A 23 -14.96 -9.26 -6.51
N PRO A 24 -15.90 -9.93 -7.19
CA PRO A 24 -17.07 -9.30 -7.76
C PRO A 24 -17.86 -8.50 -6.70
N GLY A 25 -18.19 -7.26 -7.02
CA GLY A 25 -18.97 -6.39 -6.14
C GLY A 25 -18.24 -5.80 -4.94
N TYR A 26 -16.99 -6.21 -4.69
CA TYR A 26 -16.18 -5.76 -3.55
C TYR A 26 -16.09 -4.22 -3.46
N TRP A 27 -15.81 -3.56 -4.59
CA TRP A 27 -15.64 -2.11 -4.70
C TRP A 27 -16.86 -1.27 -4.31
N ARG A 28 -18.01 -1.87 -4.20
CA ARG A 28 -19.23 -1.18 -3.76
C ARG A 28 -19.23 -0.89 -2.26
N TYR A 29 -18.45 -1.64 -1.50
CA TYR A 29 -18.53 -1.64 -0.05
C TYR A 29 -17.19 -1.37 0.63
N PHE A 30 -16.08 -1.84 0.04
CA PHE A 30 -14.76 -1.82 0.65
C PHE A 30 -13.67 -1.47 -0.35
N ASN A 31 -12.60 -0.88 0.19
CA ASN A 31 -11.32 -0.76 -0.49
C ASN A 31 -10.27 -1.54 0.33
N PHE A 32 -9.07 -1.77 -0.20
CA PHE A 32 -8.00 -2.47 0.51
C PHE A 32 -7.66 -1.86 1.88
N PRO A 33 -7.50 -0.54 2.02
CA PRO A 33 -7.26 0.07 3.31
C PRO A 33 -8.33 -0.23 4.35
N ASP A 34 -9.61 -0.35 3.96
CA ASP A 34 -10.71 -0.71 4.86
C ASP A 34 -10.54 -2.11 5.44
N VAL A 35 -10.13 -3.07 4.57
CA VAL A 35 -9.88 -4.45 5.00
C VAL A 35 -8.69 -4.52 5.95
N VAL A 36 -7.62 -3.80 5.65
CA VAL A 36 -6.45 -3.75 6.53
C VAL A 36 -6.79 -3.08 7.85
N ALA A 37 -7.56 -2.01 7.82
CA ALA A 37 -8.06 -1.33 9.02
C ALA A 37 -8.86 -2.27 9.95
N SER A 38 -9.57 -3.25 9.38
CA SER A 38 -10.33 -4.24 10.15
C SER A 38 -9.47 -5.23 10.95
N LEU A 39 -8.16 -5.26 10.72
CA LEU A 39 -7.22 -6.08 11.51
C LEU A 39 -6.93 -5.47 12.89
N ALA A 40 -7.25 -4.19 13.11
CA ALA A 40 -7.03 -3.54 14.40
C ALA A 40 -7.77 -4.31 15.52
N PRO A 41 -7.14 -4.50 16.67
CA PRO A 41 -5.84 -3.98 17.14
C PRO A 41 -4.63 -4.89 16.91
N ARG A 42 -4.73 -5.91 16.06
CA ARG A 42 -3.63 -6.85 15.82
C ARG A 42 -2.41 -6.15 15.21
N PRO A 43 -1.17 -6.46 15.66
CA PRO A 43 0.03 -5.84 15.11
C PRO A 43 0.14 -6.05 13.60
N ILE A 44 0.44 -4.97 12.87
CA ILE A 44 0.75 -5.00 11.43
C ILE A 44 1.96 -4.13 11.11
N ILE A 45 2.65 -4.48 10.04
CA ILE A 45 3.74 -3.68 9.48
C ILE A 45 3.57 -3.55 7.97
N PHE A 46 3.69 -2.34 7.46
CA PHE A 46 3.81 -2.03 6.04
C PHE A 46 5.26 -1.73 5.72
N THR A 47 5.81 -2.40 4.73
CA THR A 47 7.24 -2.32 4.42
C THR A 47 7.55 -1.72 3.05
N GLU A 48 6.53 -1.45 2.24
CA GLU A 48 6.71 -1.14 0.83
C GLU A 48 5.93 0.10 0.35
N GLY A 49 5.70 1.05 1.26
CA GLY A 49 5.11 2.33 0.90
C GLY A 49 3.64 2.25 0.56
N GLY A 50 3.18 3.24 -0.18
CA GLY A 50 1.77 3.45 -0.54
C GLY A 50 1.39 4.93 -0.43
N LEU A 51 0.12 5.24 -0.58
CA LEU A 51 -0.40 6.60 -0.41
C LEU A 51 -0.58 6.93 1.08
N ASP A 52 -0.13 8.10 1.48
CA ASP A 52 -0.25 8.56 2.88
C ASP A 52 -1.71 8.60 3.34
N ARG A 53 -2.66 8.87 2.46
CA ARG A 53 -4.11 8.84 2.78
C ARG A 53 -4.57 7.46 3.24
N ASP A 54 -4.10 6.40 2.59
CA ASP A 54 -4.47 5.02 2.91
C ASP A 54 -3.87 4.63 4.27
N PHE A 55 -2.64 5.07 4.55
CA PHE A 55 -2.02 4.89 5.86
C PHE A 55 -2.77 5.64 6.96
N ARG A 56 -3.21 6.89 6.70
CA ARG A 56 -4.02 7.65 7.68
C ARG A 56 -5.33 6.94 8.03
N LEU A 57 -5.99 6.30 7.05
CA LEU A 57 -7.20 5.54 7.30
C LEU A 57 -6.93 4.36 8.26
N VAL A 58 -5.88 3.59 7.99
CA VAL A 58 -5.47 2.48 8.86
C VAL A 58 -5.04 3.01 10.24
N GLN A 59 -4.24 4.07 10.32
CA GLN A 59 -3.83 4.71 11.58
C GLN A 59 -5.03 5.13 12.42
N SER A 60 -6.06 5.71 11.78
CA SER A 60 -7.28 6.13 12.49
C SER A 60 -8.03 4.94 13.10
N ALA A 61 -8.10 3.81 12.42
CA ALA A 61 -8.71 2.59 12.95
C ALA A 61 -7.94 2.04 14.16
N TYR A 62 -6.60 2.04 14.08
CA TYR A 62 -5.75 1.60 15.18
C TYR A 62 -5.81 2.55 16.39
N ALA A 63 -5.88 3.86 16.14
CA ALA A 63 -6.11 4.85 17.20
C ALA A 63 -7.47 4.64 17.87
N ALA A 64 -8.53 4.43 17.08
CA ALA A 64 -9.87 4.15 17.61
C ALA A 64 -9.94 2.83 18.41
N SER A 65 -9.09 1.86 18.08
CA SER A 65 -8.98 0.60 18.84
C SER A 65 -8.15 0.73 20.13
N GLY A 66 -7.57 1.90 20.41
CA GLY A 66 -6.70 2.15 21.55
C GLY A 66 -5.30 1.54 21.44
N LYS A 67 -4.88 1.15 20.22
CA LYS A 67 -3.58 0.51 19.94
C LYS A 67 -2.89 1.10 18.72
N PRO A 68 -2.67 2.44 18.68
CA PRO A 68 -2.02 3.08 17.52
C PRO A 68 -0.59 2.55 17.25
N GLU A 69 0.11 2.11 18.30
CA GLU A 69 1.47 1.56 18.24
C GLU A 69 1.55 0.21 17.53
N ASN A 70 0.42 -0.45 17.30
CA ASN A 70 0.36 -1.75 16.64
C ASN A 70 0.36 -1.66 15.10
N ALA A 71 0.26 -0.46 14.53
CA ALA A 71 0.40 -0.25 13.09
C ALA A 71 1.70 0.50 12.79
N GLU A 72 2.62 -0.15 12.10
CA GLU A 72 3.92 0.41 11.72
C GLU A 72 3.99 0.58 10.20
N PHE A 73 4.46 1.75 9.74
CA PHE A 73 4.45 2.12 8.32
C PHE A 73 5.84 2.54 7.87
N HIS A 74 6.31 1.92 6.79
CA HIS A 74 7.58 2.26 6.15
C HIS A 74 7.36 2.54 4.67
N HIS A 75 8.03 3.56 4.17
CA HIS A 75 8.11 3.85 2.75
C HIS A 75 9.40 3.29 2.16
N TYR A 76 9.41 3.11 0.84
CA TYR A 76 10.66 2.86 0.13
C TYR A 76 11.67 4.00 0.37
N PRO A 77 12.98 3.72 0.37
CA PRO A 77 14.00 4.77 0.54
C PRO A 77 13.82 5.95 -0.42
N LYS A 78 13.44 5.68 -1.66
CA LYS A 78 13.13 6.70 -2.69
C LYS A 78 12.03 7.67 -2.23
N PHE A 79 11.10 7.21 -1.43
CA PHE A 79 9.93 7.96 -0.95
C PHE A 79 9.98 8.22 0.57
N ALA A 80 11.16 8.10 1.19
CA ALA A 80 11.31 8.35 2.63
C ALA A 80 10.99 9.80 3.00
N ASP A 81 11.42 10.75 2.17
CA ASP A 81 11.08 12.16 2.34
C ASP A 81 9.62 12.40 1.91
N LYS A 82 8.85 12.99 2.84
CA LYS A 82 7.46 13.36 2.58
C LYS A 82 7.30 14.34 1.42
N ALA A 83 8.29 15.20 1.20
CA ALA A 83 8.25 16.21 0.13
C ALA A 83 8.23 15.61 -1.28
N VAL A 84 8.75 14.39 -1.47
CA VAL A 84 8.76 13.71 -2.77
C VAL A 84 7.58 12.75 -2.95
N ARG A 85 6.82 12.47 -1.89
CA ARG A 85 5.65 11.60 -1.97
C ARG A 85 4.46 12.31 -2.60
N LYS A 86 3.71 11.57 -3.38
CA LYS A 86 2.41 12.00 -3.87
C LYS A 86 1.32 11.47 -2.93
N ASP A 87 0.31 12.29 -2.67
CA ASP A 87 -0.86 11.92 -1.88
C ASP A 87 -2.11 12.33 -2.66
N VAL A 88 -2.40 11.56 -3.71
CA VAL A 88 -3.50 11.82 -4.63
C VAL A 88 -4.79 11.20 -4.12
N GLU A 89 -5.90 11.91 -4.25
CA GLU A 89 -7.21 11.40 -3.87
C GLU A 89 -7.75 10.40 -4.90
N HIS A 90 -7.52 10.71 -6.17
CA HIS A 90 -7.92 9.85 -7.29
C HIS A 90 -6.72 9.59 -8.19
N LEU A 91 -6.70 8.41 -8.77
CA LEU A 91 -5.73 8.04 -9.79
C LEU A 91 -6.36 8.25 -11.17
N ASP A 92 -5.61 8.86 -12.07
CA ASP A 92 -6.03 9.02 -13.45
C ASP A 92 -6.16 7.66 -14.14
N GLU A 93 -7.14 7.54 -15.03
CA GLU A 93 -7.28 6.34 -15.85
C GLU A 93 -6.18 6.27 -16.91
N GLY A 94 -5.71 5.05 -17.16
CA GLY A 94 -4.78 4.77 -18.27
C GLY A 94 -3.37 5.30 -18.07
N LEU A 95 -2.91 5.47 -16.84
CA LEU A 95 -1.51 5.72 -16.54
C LEU A 95 -0.63 4.59 -17.07
N ASP A 96 0.55 4.93 -17.59
CA ASP A 96 1.60 3.94 -17.83
C ASP A 96 2.14 3.40 -16.49
N SER A 97 2.80 2.25 -16.52
CA SER A 97 3.28 1.58 -15.31
C SER A 97 4.24 2.44 -14.50
N LYS A 98 5.13 3.19 -15.15
CA LYS A 98 6.11 4.04 -14.46
C LYS A 98 5.41 5.16 -13.71
N THR A 99 4.54 5.90 -14.42
CA THR A 99 3.77 7.01 -13.84
C THR A 99 2.85 6.51 -12.72
N TYR A 100 2.23 5.33 -12.89
CA TYR A 100 1.43 4.71 -11.84
C TYR A 100 2.24 4.47 -10.58
N PHE A 101 3.39 3.78 -10.67
CA PHE A 101 4.21 3.48 -9.50
C PHE A 101 4.72 4.74 -8.80
N GLU A 102 5.15 5.74 -9.55
CA GLU A 102 5.56 7.03 -8.98
C GLU A 102 4.41 7.74 -8.27
N THR A 103 3.19 7.64 -8.82
CA THR A 103 2.00 8.27 -8.24
C THR A 103 1.56 7.59 -6.94
N VAL A 104 1.72 6.29 -6.84
CA VAL A 104 1.35 5.53 -5.61
C VAL A 104 2.54 5.31 -4.66
N ASN A 105 3.67 5.98 -4.89
CA ASN A 105 4.88 5.91 -4.05
C ASN A 105 5.45 4.49 -3.93
N VAL A 106 5.45 3.74 -5.02
CA VAL A 106 6.00 2.38 -5.10
C VAL A 106 7.27 2.38 -5.94
N ASP A 107 8.28 1.66 -5.50
CA ASP A 107 9.57 1.51 -6.16
C ASP A 107 9.79 0.04 -6.56
N PRO A 108 9.39 -0.39 -7.78
CA PRO A 108 9.45 -1.79 -8.19
C PRO A 108 10.84 -2.44 -8.08
N PRO A 109 11.96 -1.73 -8.39
CA PRO A 109 13.30 -2.29 -8.16
C PRO A 109 13.60 -2.65 -6.72
N SER A 110 12.94 -1.99 -5.77
CA SER A 110 13.10 -2.23 -4.33
C SER A 110 12.03 -3.17 -3.76
N HIS A 111 11.28 -3.87 -4.61
CA HIS A 111 10.24 -4.83 -4.19
C HIS A 111 10.87 -6.18 -3.80
N TYR A 112 11.26 -6.30 -2.53
CA TYR A 112 11.82 -7.52 -1.94
C TYR A 112 11.44 -7.59 -0.46
N PHE A 113 11.58 -8.75 0.15
CA PHE A 113 11.29 -8.93 1.57
C PHE A 113 12.27 -8.14 2.44
N LYS A 114 11.75 -7.22 3.28
CA LYS A 114 12.52 -6.31 4.13
C LYS A 114 12.93 -6.98 5.45
N ASN A 115 13.94 -7.84 5.39
CA ASN A 115 14.46 -8.52 6.59
C ASN A 115 14.80 -7.55 7.72
N GLU A 116 15.40 -6.42 7.37
CA GLU A 116 15.85 -5.37 8.28
C GLU A 116 14.72 -4.70 9.06
N LEU A 117 13.50 -4.74 8.52
CA LEU A 117 12.29 -4.21 9.15
C LEU A 117 11.48 -5.32 9.83
N VAL A 118 11.23 -6.41 9.11
CA VAL A 118 10.29 -7.45 9.55
C VAL A 118 10.86 -8.29 10.71
N ILE A 119 12.13 -8.63 10.70
CA ILE A 119 12.71 -9.47 11.76
C ILE A 119 12.72 -8.77 13.14
N PRO A 120 13.16 -7.51 13.27
CA PRO A 120 13.03 -6.78 14.53
C PRO A 120 11.58 -6.61 14.98
N TRP A 121 10.68 -6.31 14.03
CA TRP A 121 9.26 -6.19 14.31
C TRP A 121 8.65 -7.49 14.84
N LEU A 122 8.93 -8.63 14.22
CA LEU A 122 8.47 -9.94 14.71
C LEU A 122 8.98 -10.23 16.13
N ARG A 123 10.24 -9.92 16.42
CA ARG A 123 10.79 -10.07 17.78
C ARG A 123 10.10 -9.20 18.81
N LYS A 124 9.57 -8.04 18.38
CA LYS A 124 8.82 -7.13 19.26
C LYS A 124 7.41 -7.64 19.56
N VAL A 125 6.72 -8.19 18.55
CA VAL A 125 5.30 -8.56 18.64
C VAL A 125 5.04 -9.99 19.12
N LEU A 126 6.05 -10.87 19.04
CA LEU A 126 5.95 -12.27 19.48
C LEU A 126 6.46 -12.50 20.92
N LYS A 127 6.75 -11.43 21.64
CA LYS A 127 7.07 -11.50 23.09
C LYS A 127 5.78 -11.59 23.88
#